data_bca5d467abb0312ea95218aff9844fa0
#
_entry.id   bca5d467abb0312ea95218aff9844fa0
#
_cell.length_a   1.000
_cell.length_b   1.000
_cell.length_c   1.000
_cell.angle_alpha   90.00
_cell.angle_beta   90.00
_cell.angle_gamma   90.00
#
_symmetry.space_group_name_H-M   'P 1'
#
loop_
_entity.id
_entity.type
_entity.pdbx_description
1 polymer ?
#
loop_
_entity_poly.entity_id
_entity_poly.type
_entity_poly.pdbx_seq_one_letter_code
_entity_poly.pdbx_strand_id
1 'polypeptide(L)'
;MRNTVICLALFMLPSAGKGQNDEPSNKHFWNTVKTTASPEQIWSIWIDVANWKSWDTGLKDAEIEGAFEPKAKGHIISLENRKSKFKVVAYTEGQSYTFKTNLPLGALYVRRYLTVEDDTTIFTHEVWFKGITAGLFAKQFGPKFRALLPEVMENIKSIAEK
;
A
#
# COMPACT_ATOMS: atom_id res chain seq x y z
N MET A 1 12.15 -2.98 -67.73
CA MET A 1 11.32 -3.60 -66.70
C MET A 1 11.77 -3.06 -65.33
N ARG A 2 11.06 -2.08 -64.77
CA ARG A 2 11.44 -1.44 -63.50
C ARG A 2 10.51 -1.97 -62.42
N ASN A 3 11.02 -2.79 -61.49
CA ASN A 3 10.29 -3.27 -60.33
C ASN A 3 10.30 -2.18 -59.26
N THR A 4 9.13 -1.61 -58.97
CA THR A 4 8.90 -0.67 -57.88
C THR A 4 8.52 -1.49 -56.64
N VAL A 5 9.41 -1.53 -55.67
CA VAL A 5 9.13 -2.12 -54.34
C VAL A 5 8.44 -1.06 -53.50
N ILE A 6 7.16 -1.29 -53.18
CA ILE A 6 6.40 -0.44 -52.25
C ILE A 6 6.68 -0.95 -50.83
N CYS A 7 7.48 -0.19 -50.05
CA CYS A 7 7.61 -0.40 -48.62
C CYS A 7 6.40 0.15 -47.90
N LEU A 8 5.55 -0.75 -47.38
CA LEU A 8 4.44 -0.40 -46.51
C LEU A 8 4.99 -0.18 -45.10
N ALA A 9 5.17 1.09 -44.73
CA ALA A 9 5.55 1.45 -43.35
C ALA A 9 4.30 1.33 -42.43
N LEU A 10 4.31 0.28 -41.61
CA LEU A 10 3.29 0.08 -40.56
C LEU A 10 3.58 1.07 -39.44
N PHE A 11 2.84 2.16 -39.40
CA PHE A 11 2.84 3.08 -38.26
C PHE A 11 2.15 2.40 -37.05
N MET A 12 2.92 1.88 -36.13
CA MET A 12 2.43 1.53 -34.79
C MET A 12 2.19 2.82 -34.01
N LEU A 13 0.93 3.20 -33.87
CA LEU A 13 0.50 4.23 -32.92
C LEU A 13 0.75 3.70 -31.50
N PRO A 14 1.42 4.45 -30.61
CA PRO A 14 1.49 4.08 -29.22
C PRO A 14 0.08 4.21 -28.63
N SER A 15 -0.50 3.11 -28.16
CA SER A 15 -1.68 3.12 -27.30
C SER A 15 -1.31 3.89 -26.03
N ALA A 16 -1.72 5.15 -25.96
CA ALA A 16 -1.75 5.91 -24.73
C ALA A 16 -2.75 5.20 -23.80
N GLY A 17 -2.22 4.37 -22.91
CA GLY A 17 -3.00 3.83 -21.79
C GLY A 17 -3.58 5.01 -21.04
N LYS A 18 -4.91 5.18 -21.10
CA LYS A 18 -5.65 6.10 -20.23
C LYS A 18 -5.33 5.67 -18.81
N GLY A 19 -4.46 6.41 -18.12
CA GLY A 19 -4.32 6.35 -16.68
C GLY A 19 -5.71 6.64 -16.12
N GLN A 20 -6.34 5.63 -15.57
CA GLN A 20 -7.55 5.79 -14.79
C GLN A 20 -7.12 6.63 -13.58
N ASN A 21 -7.49 7.91 -13.55
CA ASN A 21 -7.38 8.74 -12.36
C ASN A 21 -8.43 8.21 -11.38
N ASP A 22 -8.08 7.17 -10.62
CA ASP A 22 -8.94 6.67 -9.56
C ASP A 22 -8.97 7.70 -8.44
N GLU A 23 -10.08 8.42 -8.33
CA GLU A 23 -10.32 9.30 -7.20
C GLU A 23 -10.48 8.49 -5.91
N PRO A 24 -9.88 8.92 -4.79
CA PRO A 24 -10.00 8.22 -3.52
C PRO A 24 -11.46 8.08 -3.08
N SER A 25 -11.84 6.86 -2.74
CA SER A 25 -13.17 6.51 -2.23
C SER A 25 -13.06 5.75 -0.92
N ASN A 26 -14.17 5.51 -0.21
CA ASN A 26 -14.13 4.68 0.99
C ASN A 26 -13.79 3.21 0.70
N LYS A 27 -13.86 2.78 -0.56
CA LYS A 27 -13.52 1.42 -0.99
C LYS A 27 -12.07 1.26 -1.44
N HIS A 28 -11.46 2.36 -1.91
CA HIS A 28 -10.08 2.41 -2.35
C HIS A 28 -9.54 3.82 -2.11
N PHE A 29 -8.50 3.94 -1.30
CA PHE A 29 -7.90 5.22 -0.94
C PHE A 29 -6.41 5.04 -0.61
N TRP A 30 -5.68 6.15 -0.67
CA TRP A 30 -4.26 6.19 -0.38
C TRP A 30 -3.86 7.55 0.15
N ASN A 31 -2.69 7.62 0.76
CA ASN A 31 -1.98 8.84 1.04
C ASN A 31 -0.51 8.70 0.65
N THR A 32 0.10 9.77 0.17
CA THR A 32 1.49 9.82 -0.26
C THR A 32 2.19 10.97 0.45
N VAL A 33 3.38 10.69 0.97
CA VAL A 33 4.19 11.67 1.71
C VAL A 33 5.61 11.70 1.13
N LYS A 34 6.19 12.89 1.07
CA LYS A 34 7.59 13.13 0.74
C LYS A 34 8.40 13.31 2.03
N THR A 35 9.61 12.75 2.04
CA THR A 35 10.52 12.82 3.19
C THR A 35 11.98 12.91 2.75
N THR A 36 12.82 13.48 3.62
CA THR A 36 14.28 13.48 3.47
C THR A 36 14.93 12.21 4.02
N ALA A 37 14.17 11.39 4.75
CA ALA A 37 14.64 10.09 5.22
C ALA A 37 14.93 9.14 4.04
N SER A 38 15.92 8.27 4.20
CA SER A 38 16.27 7.31 3.14
C SER A 38 15.19 6.23 2.95
N PRO A 39 15.15 5.58 1.77
CA PRO A 39 14.28 4.43 1.54
C PRO A 39 14.43 3.33 2.59
N GLU A 40 15.65 3.07 3.02
CA GLU A 40 15.99 2.03 4.02
C GLU A 40 15.42 2.37 5.39
N GLN A 41 15.41 3.66 5.79
CA GLN A 41 14.80 4.11 7.05
C GLN A 41 13.28 3.88 7.03
N ILE A 42 12.58 4.25 5.95
CA ILE A 42 11.16 4.00 5.79
C ILE A 42 10.88 2.49 5.78
N TRP A 43 11.66 1.72 5.02
CA TRP A 43 11.51 0.27 4.95
C TRP A 43 11.67 -0.41 6.31
N SER A 44 12.69 -0.05 7.09
CA SER A 44 12.92 -0.61 8.43
C SER A 44 11.75 -0.37 9.38
N ILE A 45 11.14 0.81 9.34
CA ILE A 45 9.94 1.14 10.12
C ILE A 45 8.75 0.25 9.69
N TRP A 46 8.60 0.01 8.40
CA TRP A 46 7.48 -0.76 7.86
C TRP A 46 7.54 -2.25 8.17
N ILE A 47 8.73 -2.85 8.21
CA ILE A 47 8.88 -4.29 8.49
C ILE A 47 8.96 -4.61 9.99
N ASP A 48 9.15 -3.61 10.83
CA ASP A 48 9.15 -3.74 12.29
C ASP A 48 7.73 -3.76 12.84
N VAL A 49 7.06 -4.91 12.65
CA VAL A 49 5.63 -5.09 12.98
C VAL A 49 5.33 -4.86 14.46
N ALA A 50 6.23 -5.26 15.37
CA ALA A 50 6.05 -5.08 16.81
C ALA A 50 5.94 -3.61 17.21
N ASN A 51 6.50 -2.72 16.41
CA ASN A 51 6.49 -1.27 16.62
C ASN A 51 5.45 -0.53 15.75
N TRP A 52 4.58 -1.21 15.01
CA TRP A 52 3.51 -0.53 14.22
C TRP A 52 2.64 0.38 15.07
N LYS A 53 2.37 0.02 16.32
CA LYS A 53 1.62 0.84 17.28
C LYS A 53 2.24 2.21 17.59
N SER A 54 3.52 2.41 17.29
CA SER A 54 4.21 3.69 17.54
C SER A 54 3.85 4.77 16.52
N TRP A 55 3.36 4.38 15.35
CA TRP A 55 2.99 5.29 14.26
C TRP A 55 1.56 5.07 13.74
N ASP A 56 0.97 3.89 13.88
CA ASP A 56 -0.43 3.63 13.52
C ASP A 56 -1.31 3.76 14.76
N THR A 57 -1.83 4.97 14.98
CA THR A 57 -2.66 5.32 16.14
C THR A 57 -4.01 4.58 16.16
N GLY A 58 -4.36 3.83 15.11
CA GLY A 58 -5.51 2.92 15.07
C GLY A 58 -5.25 1.55 15.69
N LEU A 59 -3.98 1.23 16.01
CA LEU A 59 -3.56 -0.06 16.53
C LEU A 59 -3.21 0.00 18.02
N LYS A 60 -3.64 -1.02 18.74
CA LYS A 60 -3.19 -1.30 20.11
C LYS A 60 -1.90 -2.13 20.08
N ASP A 61 -1.82 -3.09 19.17
CA ASP A 61 -0.66 -3.98 19.02
C ASP A 61 -0.63 -4.67 17.67
N ALA A 62 0.54 -5.18 17.26
CA ALA A 62 0.72 -6.00 16.08
C ALA A 62 1.86 -7.01 16.29
N GLU A 63 1.71 -8.20 15.74
CA GLU A 63 2.69 -9.26 15.81
C GLU A 63 2.84 -9.98 14.47
N ILE A 64 4.02 -10.54 14.20
CA ILE A 64 4.32 -11.35 13.04
C ILE A 64 4.95 -12.69 13.47
N GLU A 65 4.64 -13.75 12.75
CA GLU A 65 5.20 -15.09 12.94
C GLU A 65 6.52 -15.17 12.16
N GLY A 66 7.66 -15.04 12.85
CA GLY A 66 8.99 -15.06 12.23
C GLY A 66 9.40 -13.74 11.56
N ALA A 67 10.17 -13.82 10.48
CA ALA A 67 10.64 -12.67 9.73
C ALA A 67 9.54 -12.06 8.84
N PHE A 68 9.68 -10.76 8.52
CA PHE A 68 8.81 -10.10 7.54
C PHE A 68 9.27 -10.45 6.12
N GLU A 69 8.64 -11.46 5.53
CA GLU A 69 9.01 -12.05 4.24
C GLU A 69 7.77 -12.46 3.42
N PRO A 70 7.94 -12.91 2.16
CA PRO A 70 6.82 -13.43 1.37
C PRO A 70 6.07 -14.54 2.08
N LYS A 71 4.73 -14.43 2.14
CA LYS A 71 3.79 -15.35 2.81
C LYS A 71 3.80 -15.28 4.34
N ALA A 72 4.62 -14.45 4.97
CA ALA A 72 4.59 -14.23 6.42
C ALA A 72 3.17 -13.94 6.90
N LYS A 73 2.86 -14.40 8.10
CA LYS A 73 1.55 -14.24 8.74
C LYS A 73 1.71 -13.48 10.04
N GLY A 74 0.69 -12.77 10.42
CA GLY A 74 0.66 -12.05 11.68
C GLY A 74 -0.75 -11.68 12.07
N HIS A 75 -0.85 -10.87 13.11
CA HIS A 75 -2.11 -10.28 13.51
C HIS A 75 -1.94 -8.85 13.99
N ILE A 76 -3.00 -8.09 13.89
CA ILE A 76 -3.14 -6.75 14.44
C ILE A 76 -4.28 -6.76 15.46
N ILE A 77 -4.14 -5.93 16.49
CA ILE A 77 -5.15 -5.71 17.51
C ILE A 77 -5.54 -4.23 17.44
N SER A 78 -6.82 -3.95 17.15
CA SER A 78 -7.32 -2.58 17.13
C SER A 78 -7.47 -2.03 18.55
N LEU A 79 -7.69 -0.70 18.67
CA LEU A 79 -7.98 -0.06 19.95
C LEU A 79 -9.20 -0.65 20.66
N GLU A 80 -10.17 -1.19 19.91
CA GLU A 80 -11.35 -1.88 20.44
C GLU A 80 -11.08 -3.36 20.80
N ASN A 81 -9.80 -3.78 20.88
CA ASN A 81 -9.36 -5.15 21.17
C ASN A 81 -9.83 -6.21 20.13
N ARG A 82 -10.14 -5.80 18.90
CA ARG A 82 -10.45 -6.74 17.83
C ARG A 82 -9.17 -7.27 17.20
N LYS A 83 -9.00 -8.59 17.24
CA LYS A 83 -7.87 -9.28 16.62
C LYS A 83 -8.19 -9.64 15.18
N SER A 84 -7.36 -9.21 14.24
CA SER A 84 -7.45 -9.49 12.81
C SER A 84 -6.16 -10.12 12.32
N LYS A 85 -6.25 -11.26 11.62
CA LYS A 85 -5.09 -11.92 11.02
C LYS A 85 -4.76 -11.29 9.68
N PHE A 86 -3.46 -11.13 9.39
CA PHE A 86 -3.00 -10.72 8.07
C PHE A 86 -1.99 -11.74 7.47
N LYS A 87 -1.80 -11.66 6.17
CA LYS A 87 -0.79 -12.41 5.42
C LYS A 87 -0.14 -11.51 4.38
N VAL A 88 1.18 -11.52 4.29
CA VAL A 88 1.93 -10.88 3.20
C VAL A 88 1.67 -11.64 1.90
N VAL A 89 1.12 -10.97 0.90
CA VAL A 89 0.70 -11.57 -0.38
C VAL A 89 1.49 -11.08 -1.58
N ALA A 90 2.19 -9.95 -1.45
CA ALA A 90 3.18 -9.44 -2.40
C ALA A 90 4.32 -8.81 -1.61
N TYR A 91 5.55 -8.91 -2.13
CA TYR A 91 6.74 -8.44 -1.45
C TYR A 91 7.86 -8.20 -2.48
N THR A 92 8.46 -7.02 -2.42
CA THR A 92 9.69 -6.66 -3.11
C THR A 92 10.54 -5.93 -2.08
N GLU A 93 11.64 -6.58 -1.66
CA GLU A 93 12.51 -6.09 -0.59
C GLU A 93 12.99 -4.65 -0.87
N GLY A 94 12.95 -3.82 0.17
CA GLY A 94 13.34 -2.42 0.08
C GLY A 94 12.42 -1.51 -0.75
N GLN A 95 11.35 -2.04 -1.36
CA GLN A 95 10.50 -1.27 -2.28
C GLN A 95 9.02 -1.29 -1.92
N SER A 96 8.46 -2.49 -1.73
CA SER A 96 7.01 -2.59 -1.51
C SER A 96 6.59 -3.90 -0.89
N TYR A 97 5.47 -3.87 -0.19
CA TYR A 97 4.72 -5.07 0.15
C TYR A 97 3.22 -4.84 0.17
N THR A 98 2.48 -5.92 0.09
CA THR A 98 1.03 -5.92 0.27
C THR A 98 0.68 -7.01 1.29
N PHE A 99 -0.06 -6.66 2.31
CA PHE A 99 -0.70 -7.67 3.14
C PHE A 99 -2.22 -7.68 2.95
N LYS A 100 -2.81 -8.83 3.24
CA LYS A 100 -4.23 -9.10 3.11
C LYS A 100 -4.80 -9.54 4.45
N THR A 101 -5.92 -8.96 4.83
CA THR A 101 -6.79 -9.40 5.93
C THR A 101 -8.08 -9.97 5.37
N ASN A 102 -8.43 -11.21 5.72
CA ASN A 102 -9.66 -11.82 5.26
C ASN A 102 -10.86 -11.20 6.00
N LEU A 103 -11.89 -10.92 5.23
CA LEU A 103 -13.23 -10.51 5.68
C LEU A 103 -14.24 -11.57 5.21
N PRO A 104 -15.41 -11.69 5.86
CA PRO A 104 -16.46 -12.55 5.37
C PRO A 104 -16.80 -12.24 3.91
N LEU A 105 -16.65 -13.22 3.00
CA LEU A 105 -16.86 -13.10 1.55
C LEU A 105 -16.06 -11.97 0.86
N GLY A 106 -14.94 -11.55 1.46
CA GLY A 106 -14.11 -10.49 0.93
C GLY A 106 -12.75 -10.40 1.61
N ALA A 107 -12.05 -9.30 1.36
CA ALA A 107 -10.77 -9.00 1.97
C ALA A 107 -10.47 -7.50 1.96
N LEU A 108 -9.69 -7.07 2.95
CA LEU A 108 -8.99 -5.81 3.01
C LEU A 108 -7.54 -6.05 2.58
N TYR A 109 -7.03 -5.17 1.74
CA TYR A 109 -5.63 -5.13 1.33
C TYR A 109 -5.01 -3.81 1.76
N VAL A 110 -3.77 -3.89 2.20
CA VAL A 110 -2.92 -2.73 2.49
C VAL A 110 -1.62 -2.91 1.74
N ARG A 111 -1.30 -1.97 0.86
CA ARG A 111 -0.03 -1.90 0.14
C ARG A 111 0.75 -0.71 0.62
N ARG A 112 2.03 -0.92 0.85
CA ARG A 112 3.01 0.14 1.10
C ARG A 112 4.09 0.04 0.04
N TYR A 113 4.42 1.17 -0.56
CA TYR A 113 5.47 1.23 -1.57
C TYR A 113 6.16 2.59 -1.51
N LEU A 114 7.41 2.61 -1.95
CA LEU A 114 8.22 3.81 -2.02
C LEU A 114 8.89 3.95 -3.38
N THR A 115 9.17 5.19 -3.74
CA THR A 115 9.96 5.60 -4.91
C THR A 115 10.95 6.68 -4.48
N VAL A 116 11.98 6.91 -5.28
CA VAL A 116 12.92 8.02 -5.10
C VAL A 116 12.84 8.90 -6.35
N GLU A 117 12.65 10.19 -6.14
CA GLU A 117 12.66 11.22 -7.18
C GLU A 117 13.52 12.39 -6.71
N ASP A 118 14.52 12.77 -7.50
CA ASP A 118 15.42 13.90 -7.21
C ASP A 118 15.94 13.86 -5.74
N ASP A 119 16.50 12.72 -5.32
CA ASP A 119 17.00 12.47 -3.95
C ASP A 119 15.95 12.59 -2.82
N THR A 120 14.68 12.63 -3.19
CA THR A 120 13.58 12.67 -2.24
C THR A 120 12.89 11.32 -2.18
N THR A 121 12.75 10.74 -1.00
CA THR A 121 11.96 9.54 -0.80
C THR A 121 10.48 9.89 -0.78
N ILE A 122 9.71 9.20 -1.62
CA ILE A 122 8.25 9.31 -1.68
C ILE A 122 7.68 7.96 -1.27
N PHE A 123 6.84 7.95 -0.26
CA PHE A 123 6.23 6.70 0.20
C PHE A 123 4.70 6.81 0.24
N THR A 124 4.04 5.72 -0.14
CA THR A 124 2.59 5.64 -0.26
C THR A 124 2.04 4.47 0.56
N HIS A 125 0.93 4.72 1.23
CA HIS A 125 0.13 3.73 1.91
C HIS A 125 -1.24 3.69 1.24
N GLU A 126 -1.56 2.56 0.62
CA GLU A 126 -2.75 2.32 -0.18
C GLU A 126 -3.60 1.25 0.47
N VAL A 127 -4.91 1.47 0.54
CA VAL A 127 -5.87 0.58 1.18
C VAL A 127 -7.06 0.33 0.25
N TRP A 128 -7.45 -0.94 0.06
CA TRP A 128 -8.63 -1.26 -0.71
C TRP A 128 -9.36 -2.50 -0.21
N PHE A 129 -10.66 -2.55 -0.48
CA PHE A 129 -11.54 -3.67 -0.18
C PHE A 129 -11.89 -4.43 -1.45
N LYS A 130 -11.87 -5.78 -1.42
CA LYS A 130 -12.30 -6.66 -2.51
C LYS A 130 -13.29 -7.71 -2.04
N GLY A 131 -14.06 -8.26 -2.99
CA GLY A 131 -15.03 -9.33 -2.77
C GLY A 131 -16.47 -8.84 -2.69
N ILE A 132 -17.39 -9.77 -2.46
CA ILE A 132 -18.85 -9.52 -2.47
C ILE A 132 -19.23 -8.49 -1.40
N THR A 133 -18.64 -8.58 -0.23
CA THR A 133 -18.93 -7.71 0.92
C THR A 133 -18.09 -6.43 0.95
N ALA A 134 -17.25 -6.19 -0.07
CA ALA A 134 -16.35 -5.04 -0.11
C ALA A 134 -17.07 -3.69 0.12
N GLY A 135 -18.24 -3.49 -0.49
CA GLY A 135 -19.03 -2.26 -0.31
C GLY A 135 -19.52 -2.07 1.13
N LEU A 136 -19.95 -3.16 1.79
CA LEU A 136 -20.40 -3.14 3.18
C LEU A 136 -19.27 -2.74 4.13
N PHE A 137 -18.13 -3.42 4.03
CA PHE A 137 -16.97 -3.16 4.89
C PHE A 137 -16.34 -1.79 4.58
N ALA A 138 -16.29 -1.37 3.32
CA ALA A 138 -15.83 -0.04 2.94
C ALA A 138 -16.72 1.07 3.53
N LYS A 139 -18.03 0.89 3.55
CA LYS A 139 -18.96 1.84 4.20
C LYS A 139 -18.74 1.90 5.71
N GLN A 140 -18.49 0.76 6.35
CA GLN A 140 -18.34 0.65 7.79
C GLN A 140 -16.97 1.15 8.30
N PHE A 141 -15.88 0.81 7.64
CA PHE A 141 -14.51 1.05 8.11
C PHE A 141 -13.75 2.09 7.29
N GLY A 142 -14.08 2.23 5.99
CA GLY A 142 -13.38 3.11 5.06
C GLY A 142 -13.27 4.55 5.54
N PRO A 143 -14.34 5.21 6.01
CA PRO A 143 -14.26 6.60 6.50
C PRO A 143 -13.25 6.77 7.64
N LYS A 144 -13.24 5.86 8.63
CA LYS A 144 -12.31 5.92 9.77
C LYS A 144 -10.86 5.73 9.29
N PHE A 145 -10.60 4.70 8.49
CA PHE A 145 -9.24 4.40 7.99
C PHE A 145 -8.72 5.53 7.09
N ARG A 146 -9.58 6.05 6.20
CA ARG A 146 -9.22 7.16 5.32
C ARG A 146 -8.89 8.44 6.08
N ALA A 147 -9.64 8.76 7.13
CA ALA A 147 -9.40 9.93 7.96
C ALA A 147 -8.10 9.80 8.78
N LEU A 148 -7.77 8.59 9.23
CA LEU A 148 -6.58 8.33 10.04
C LEU A 148 -5.28 8.30 9.22
N LEU A 149 -5.37 7.93 7.95
CA LEU A 149 -4.20 7.65 7.11
C LEU A 149 -3.19 8.81 7.00
N PRO A 150 -3.57 10.09 6.87
CA PRO A 150 -2.62 11.20 6.85
C PRO A 150 -1.78 11.29 8.13
N GLU A 151 -2.40 11.15 9.31
CA GLU A 151 -1.72 11.17 10.61
C GLU A 151 -0.72 10.01 10.72
N VAL A 152 -1.15 8.80 10.35
CA VAL A 152 -0.29 7.60 10.31
C VAL A 152 0.96 7.84 9.46
N MET A 153 0.81 8.45 8.30
CA MET A 153 1.92 8.74 7.38
C MET A 153 2.87 9.81 7.91
N GLU A 154 2.35 10.86 8.55
CA GLU A 154 3.17 11.90 9.19
C GLU A 154 3.93 11.35 10.40
N ASN A 155 3.36 10.41 11.15
CA ASN A 155 4.04 9.73 12.26
C ASN A 155 5.23 8.91 11.74
N ILE A 156 5.07 8.15 10.64
CA ILE A 156 6.17 7.42 10.00
C ILE A 156 7.28 8.39 9.58
N LYS A 157 6.94 9.48 8.90
CA LYS A 157 7.89 10.53 8.50
C LYS A 157 8.64 11.09 9.71
N SER A 158 7.93 11.47 10.76
CA SER A 158 8.51 12.03 11.98
C SER A 158 9.48 11.08 12.70
N ILE A 159 9.25 9.76 12.61
CA ILE A 159 10.14 8.74 13.16
C ILE A 159 11.37 8.58 12.28
N ALA A 160 11.20 8.57 10.97
CA ALA A 160 12.28 8.35 10.01
C ALA A 160 13.26 9.51 9.89
N GLU A 161 12.83 10.74 10.15
CA GLU A 161 13.64 11.98 10.07
C GLU A 161 14.38 12.33 11.38
N LYS A 162 14.31 11.49 12.41
CA LYS A 162 15.05 11.65 13.69
C LYS A 162 16.45 11.07 13.59
#